data_039e06832c8ae3158dbcf226bdc51aa4
#
_entry.id   039e06832c8ae3158dbcf226bdc51aa4
#
_cell.length_a   1.000
_cell.length_b   1.000
_cell.length_c   1.000
_cell.angle_alpha   90.00
_cell.angle_beta   90.00
_cell.angle_gamma   90.00
#
_symmetry.space_group_name_H-M   'P 1'
#
loop_
_entity.id
_entity.type
_entity.pdbx_description
1 polymer ?
#
loop_
_entity_poly.entity_id
_entity_poly.type
_entity_poly.pdbx_seq_one_letter_code
_entity_poly.pdbx_strand_id
1 'polypeptide(L)'
;MKHKMIARLALASAVAIAIALFGANSVAKDNSNKPMKTIKLPNYKNEDFYKDGKFQVDKAKQAYFDMMAAHGYPVPDSLRTNMWATDFGLGDFVHAGMAGIFWVNFQETGYFAHEIYLLPGQMIVEHGHESTAKGKAKMESWHVRYGSICTIGEEGKPLPAEVKLPKSQEKYITLSKGYMMNPGDIRTLNRVGAKHFMIGGPQGAIVSEYASFHDNDGLRFTNPNVKF
;
A
#
# COMPACT_ATOMS: atom_id res chain seq x y z
N MET A 1 -30.30 -20.86 81.06
CA MET A 1 -29.23 -20.15 80.34
C MET A 1 -29.61 -20.11 78.91
N LYS A 2 -29.92 -18.94 78.41
CA LYS A 2 -30.54 -18.72 77.08
C LYS A 2 -29.45 -18.37 76.05
N HIS A 3 -29.25 -19.25 75.06
CA HIS A 3 -28.39 -18.90 73.88
C HIS A 3 -29.16 -18.03 72.85
N LYS A 4 -28.68 -16.85 72.64
CA LYS A 4 -29.14 -15.99 71.56
C LYS A 4 -28.38 -16.36 70.26
N MET A 5 -29.11 -16.91 69.32
CA MET A 5 -28.64 -17.10 67.94
C MET A 5 -28.77 -15.79 67.20
N ILE A 6 -27.65 -15.27 66.78
CA ILE A 6 -27.59 -14.06 65.88
C ILE A 6 -27.63 -14.54 64.44
N ALA A 7 -28.75 -14.29 63.75
CA ALA A 7 -28.86 -14.52 62.30
C ALA A 7 -28.13 -13.42 61.58
N ARG A 8 -27.08 -13.74 60.78
CA ARG A 8 -26.45 -12.87 59.87
C ARG A 8 -27.25 -12.88 58.56
N LEU A 9 -27.88 -11.74 58.23
CA LEU A 9 -28.48 -11.51 56.92
C LEU A 9 -27.33 -11.23 55.95
N ALA A 10 -27.13 -12.12 55.00
CA ALA A 10 -26.26 -11.85 53.84
C ALA A 10 -27.06 -11.06 52.79
N LEU A 11 -26.71 -9.80 52.62
CA LEU A 11 -27.24 -8.95 51.55
C LEU A 11 -26.48 -9.28 50.27
N ALA A 12 -27.07 -10.08 49.40
CA ALA A 12 -26.54 -10.33 48.06
C ALA A 12 -26.90 -9.13 47.16
N SER A 13 -25.95 -8.25 46.95
CA SER A 13 -26.09 -7.19 45.96
C SER A 13 -25.90 -7.78 44.55
N ALA A 14 -27.00 -8.04 43.86
CA ALA A 14 -26.97 -8.37 42.43
C ALA A 14 -26.67 -7.09 41.64
N VAL A 15 -25.41 -6.96 41.19
CA VAL A 15 -25.05 -5.95 40.19
C VAL A 15 -25.48 -6.48 38.82
N ALA A 16 -26.62 -6.00 38.34
CA ALA A 16 -27.07 -6.26 37.00
C ALA A 16 -26.20 -5.39 36.04
N ILE A 17 -25.21 -6.02 35.39
CA ILE A 17 -24.47 -5.39 34.27
C ILE A 17 -25.42 -5.42 33.08
N ALA A 18 -26.05 -4.29 32.80
CA ALA A 18 -26.76 -4.09 31.54
C ALA A 18 -25.74 -3.95 30.43
N ILE A 19 -25.44 -5.05 29.72
CA ILE A 19 -24.73 -5.00 28.44
C ILE A 19 -25.71 -4.42 27.43
N ALA A 20 -25.63 -3.11 27.21
CA ALA A 20 -26.29 -2.48 26.09
C ALA A 20 -25.60 -2.98 24.81
N LEU A 21 -26.20 -3.98 24.18
CA LEU A 21 -25.89 -4.36 22.80
C LEU A 21 -26.30 -3.19 21.91
N PHE A 22 -25.39 -2.26 21.69
CA PHE A 22 -25.50 -1.32 20.57
C PHE A 22 -25.29 -2.11 19.28
N GLY A 23 -26.36 -2.73 18.83
CA GLY A 23 -26.50 -3.16 17.45
C GLY A 23 -26.67 -1.94 16.55
N ALA A 24 -25.61 -1.15 16.40
CA ALA A 24 -25.55 -0.19 15.31
C ALA A 24 -25.15 -0.97 14.06
N ASN A 25 -26.15 -1.63 13.44
CA ASN A 25 -26.08 -1.89 12.01
C ASN A 25 -26.14 -0.54 11.29
N SER A 26 -25.09 0.24 11.37
CA SER A 26 -24.81 1.23 10.35
C SER A 26 -24.39 0.42 9.12
N VAL A 27 -25.38 0.00 8.33
CA VAL A 27 -25.14 -0.35 6.94
C VAL A 27 -24.47 0.91 6.37
N ALA A 28 -23.14 0.86 6.25
CA ALA A 28 -22.41 1.87 5.50
C ALA A 28 -23.13 1.93 4.15
N LYS A 29 -23.74 3.10 3.83
CA LYS A 29 -24.36 3.30 2.52
C LYS A 29 -23.30 2.90 1.52
N ASP A 30 -23.60 1.88 0.73
CA ASP A 30 -22.77 1.43 -0.37
C ASP A 30 -22.57 2.64 -1.32
N ASN A 31 -21.42 3.30 -1.17
CA ASN A 31 -20.98 4.38 -2.05
C ASN A 31 -20.26 3.84 -3.29
N SER A 32 -20.31 2.52 -3.52
CA SER A 32 -19.62 1.84 -4.65
C SER A 32 -20.08 2.35 -6.02
N ASN A 33 -21.21 3.06 -6.11
CA ASN A 33 -21.76 3.59 -7.36
C ASN A 33 -21.49 5.10 -7.59
N LYS A 34 -20.74 5.78 -6.72
CA LYS A 34 -20.32 7.13 -7.09
C LYS A 34 -19.18 7.02 -8.11
N PRO A 35 -19.34 7.60 -9.32
CA PRO A 35 -18.24 7.62 -10.28
C PRO A 35 -17.03 8.27 -9.62
N MET A 36 -15.88 7.60 -9.69
CA MET A 36 -14.64 8.14 -9.18
C MET A 36 -14.41 9.51 -9.84
N LYS A 37 -14.17 10.55 -9.04
CA LYS A 37 -13.88 11.89 -9.56
C LYS A 37 -12.68 11.79 -10.49
N THR A 38 -12.90 12.06 -11.78
CA THR A 38 -11.78 12.10 -12.73
C THR A 38 -10.88 13.27 -12.38
N ILE A 39 -9.64 13.01 -12.05
CA ILE A 39 -8.62 14.03 -11.85
C ILE A 39 -7.86 14.25 -13.16
N LYS A 40 -7.39 15.47 -13.36
CA LYS A 40 -6.54 15.83 -14.50
C LYS A 40 -5.12 16.03 -14.00
N LEU A 41 -4.21 15.19 -14.47
CA LEU A 41 -2.78 15.30 -14.21
C LEU A 41 -2.05 15.72 -15.48
N PRO A 42 -0.87 16.33 -15.36
CA PRO A 42 0.01 16.54 -16.51
C PRO A 42 0.37 15.22 -17.19
N ASN A 43 0.55 15.25 -18.49
CA ASN A 43 1.07 14.10 -19.24
C ASN A 43 2.59 14.11 -19.15
N TYR A 44 3.12 13.49 -18.11
CA TYR A 44 4.56 13.41 -17.84
C TYR A 44 5.28 12.54 -18.87
N LYS A 45 6.51 12.95 -19.19
CA LYS A 45 7.46 12.18 -19.99
C LYS A 45 8.74 11.96 -19.19
N ASN A 46 9.54 10.97 -19.58
CA ASN A 46 10.80 10.72 -18.87
C ASN A 46 11.73 11.93 -18.85
N GLU A 47 11.78 12.72 -19.94
CA GLU A 47 12.60 13.93 -20.03
C GLU A 47 12.29 14.95 -18.93
N ASP A 48 11.07 14.95 -18.40
CA ASP A 48 10.67 15.84 -17.30
C ASP A 48 11.40 15.52 -15.99
N PHE A 49 11.87 14.27 -15.83
CA PHE A 49 12.45 13.75 -14.60
C PHE A 49 13.95 13.49 -14.65
N TYR A 50 14.60 13.80 -15.76
CA TYR A 50 16.04 13.60 -15.89
C TYR A 50 16.74 14.87 -16.34
N LYS A 51 17.91 15.12 -15.78
CA LYS A 51 18.83 16.16 -16.20
C LYS A 51 20.23 15.56 -16.31
N ASP A 52 20.86 15.71 -17.47
CA ASP A 52 22.20 15.15 -17.76
C ASP A 52 22.28 13.64 -17.40
N GLY A 53 21.21 12.88 -17.73
CA GLY A 53 21.09 11.45 -17.42
C GLY A 53 20.85 11.12 -15.94
N LYS A 54 20.69 12.13 -15.06
CA LYS A 54 20.47 11.94 -13.62
C LYS A 54 19.01 12.13 -13.25
N PHE A 55 18.46 11.17 -12.52
CA PHE A 55 17.11 11.25 -11.99
C PHE A 55 16.94 12.42 -11.01
N GLN A 56 15.89 13.20 -11.21
CA GLN A 56 15.58 14.41 -10.44
C GLN A 56 14.51 14.09 -9.41
N VAL A 57 14.91 13.61 -8.24
CA VAL A 57 14.02 13.17 -7.14
C VAL A 57 13.03 14.25 -6.74
N ASP A 58 13.42 15.52 -6.65
CA ASP A 58 12.52 16.59 -6.24
C ASP A 58 11.42 16.86 -7.28
N LYS A 59 11.73 16.75 -8.57
CA LYS A 59 10.71 16.83 -9.62
C LYS A 59 9.74 15.65 -9.56
N ALA A 60 10.25 14.44 -9.28
CA ALA A 60 9.42 13.27 -9.08
C ALA A 60 8.49 13.45 -7.86
N LYS A 61 8.99 13.90 -6.73
CA LYS A 61 8.19 14.21 -5.53
C LYS A 61 7.10 15.23 -5.85
N GLN A 62 7.41 16.29 -6.60
CA GLN A 62 6.42 17.30 -6.97
C GLN A 62 5.27 16.71 -7.78
N ALA A 63 5.55 15.81 -8.74
CA ALA A 63 4.50 15.14 -9.52
C ALA A 63 3.54 14.33 -8.63
N TYR A 64 4.03 13.68 -7.58
CA TYR A 64 3.17 12.99 -6.62
C TYR A 64 2.40 13.96 -5.74
N PHE A 65 2.99 15.09 -5.34
CA PHE A 65 2.24 16.12 -4.59
C PHE A 65 1.10 16.71 -5.44
N ASP A 66 1.33 16.93 -6.73
CA ASP A 66 0.30 17.38 -7.66
C ASP A 66 -0.84 16.35 -7.79
N MET A 67 -0.49 15.06 -7.86
CA MET A 67 -1.47 13.96 -7.84
C MET A 67 -2.26 13.93 -6.52
N MET A 68 -1.59 14.04 -5.38
CA MET A 68 -2.22 14.10 -4.07
C MET A 68 -3.20 15.26 -3.96
N ALA A 69 -2.79 16.45 -4.40
CA ALA A 69 -3.63 17.65 -4.42
C ALA A 69 -4.87 17.45 -5.30
N ALA A 70 -4.71 16.84 -6.48
CA ALA A 70 -5.82 16.56 -7.39
C ALA A 70 -6.83 15.58 -6.77
N HIS A 71 -6.38 14.61 -5.99
CA HIS A 71 -7.23 13.70 -5.22
C HIS A 71 -7.80 14.33 -3.94
N GLY A 72 -7.32 15.50 -3.51
CA GLY A 72 -7.66 16.10 -2.21
C GLY A 72 -7.00 15.36 -1.04
N TYR A 73 -5.90 14.68 -1.28
CA TYR A 73 -5.12 13.99 -0.25
C TYR A 73 -4.24 15.01 0.51
N PRO A 74 -4.26 15.01 1.84
CA PRO A 74 -3.47 15.96 2.63
C PRO A 74 -1.98 15.67 2.50
N VAL A 75 -1.19 16.74 2.38
CA VAL A 75 0.28 16.66 2.29
C VAL A 75 0.89 17.41 3.47
N PRO A 76 0.98 16.79 4.65
CA PRO A 76 1.61 17.39 5.83
C PRO A 76 3.13 17.54 5.64
N ASP A 77 3.75 18.38 6.45
CA ASP A 77 5.20 18.64 6.39
C ASP A 77 6.03 17.38 6.59
N SER A 78 5.58 16.47 7.46
CA SER A 78 6.23 15.18 7.67
C SER A 78 6.29 14.33 6.39
N LEU A 79 5.24 14.36 5.57
CA LEU A 79 5.23 13.68 4.28
C LEU A 79 6.18 14.37 3.28
N ARG A 80 6.13 15.70 3.20
CA ARG A 80 7.04 16.47 2.32
C ARG A 80 8.51 16.17 2.61
N THR A 81 8.86 16.13 3.90
CA THR A 81 10.23 15.94 4.36
C THR A 81 10.72 14.51 4.14
N ASN A 82 9.89 13.50 4.45
CA ASN A 82 10.32 12.11 4.56
C ASN A 82 9.94 11.25 3.35
N MET A 83 9.13 11.78 2.41
CA MET A 83 8.82 11.04 1.18
C MET A 83 10.09 10.84 0.36
N TRP A 84 10.26 9.63 -0.14
CA TRP A 84 11.31 9.27 -1.10
C TRP A 84 10.67 8.92 -2.45
N ALA A 85 11.46 8.96 -3.52
CA ALA A 85 11.06 8.52 -4.85
C ALA A 85 12.22 7.81 -5.53
N THR A 86 11.90 6.83 -6.36
CA THR A 86 12.89 6.03 -7.09
C THR A 86 12.40 5.71 -8.50
N ASP A 87 13.34 5.65 -9.44
CA ASP A 87 13.19 5.08 -10.78
C ASP A 87 13.81 3.69 -10.87
N PHE A 88 14.12 3.08 -9.71
CA PHE A 88 14.82 1.80 -9.61
C PHE A 88 16.17 1.75 -10.32
N GLY A 89 16.76 2.93 -10.62
CA GLY A 89 17.99 3.04 -11.41
C GLY A 89 17.84 2.64 -12.87
N LEU A 90 16.61 2.57 -13.38
CA LEU A 90 16.30 2.05 -14.73
C LEU A 90 16.22 3.15 -15.81
N GLY A 91 16.18 4.43 -15.42
CA GLY A 91 16.09 5.53 -16.38
C GLY A 91 14.71 5.65 -17.06
N ASP A 92 13.67 5.04 -16.49
CA ASP A 92 12.31 4.98 -17.06
C ASP A 92 11.24 5.27 -16.00
N PHE A 93 11.40 6.38 -15.28
CA PHE A 93 10.58 6.71 -14.12
C PHE A 93 9.08 6.75 -14.40
N VAL A 94 8.68 7.27 -15.56
CA VAL A 94 7.25 7.39 -15.89
C VAL A 94 6.56 6.03 -15.96
N HIS A 95 7.28 4.99 -16.38
CA HIS A 95 6.74 3.65 -16.53
C HIS A 95 7.14 2.72 -15.40
N ALA A 96 8.38 2.82 -14.90
CA ALA A 96 8.91 2.00 -13.82
C ALA A 96 9.49 2.88 -12.72
N GLY A 97 8.72 3.10 -11.67
CA GLY A 97 9.07 3.98 -10.57
C GLY A 97 7.99 4.00 -9.50
N MET A 98 8.30 4.62 -8.40
CA MET A 98 7.37 4.86 -7.31
C MET A 98 7.86 5.96 -6.38
N ALA A 99 6.97 6.44 -5.54
CA ALA A 99 7.36 7.12 -4.31
C ALA A 99 6.70 6.45 -3.11
N GLY A 100 7.21 6.74 -1.93
CA GLY A 100 6.64 6.25 -0.70
C GLY A 100 7.14 6.96 0.53
N ILE A 101 6.54 6.62 1.66
CA ILE A 101 6.98 7.04 2.98
C ILE A 101 6.84 5.87 3.96
N PHE A 102 7.91 5.53 4.65
CA PHE A 102 7.86 4.61 5.79
C PHE A 102 7.42 5.40 7.02
N TRP A 103 6.16 5.25 7.41
CA TRP A 103 5.65 5.83 8.65
C TRP A 103 6.24 5.14 9.87
N VAL A 104 6.37 3.83 9.80
CA VAL A 104 6.97 2.97 10.80
C VAL A 104 7.70 1.82 10.12
N ASN A 105 8.86 1.43 10.67
CA ASN A 105 9.58 0.22 10.29
C ASN A 105 10.41 -0.27 11.49
N PHE A 106 9.80 -1.05 12.38
CA PHE A 106 10.40 -1.51 13.61
C PHE A 106 10.81 -2.98 13.52
N GLN A 107 12.11 -3.23 13.48
CA GLN A 107 12.66 -4.57 13.39
C GLN A 107 12.28 -5.44 14.59
N GLU A 108 12.37 -4.90 15.81
CA GLU A 108 12.13 -5.64 17.05
C GLU A 108 10.71 -6.20 17.16
N THR A 109 9.72 -5.42 16.73
CA THR A 109 8.30 -5.80 16.80
C THR A 109 7.78 -6.38 15.48
N GLY A 110 8.57 -6.29 14.42
CA GLY A 110 8.16 -6.69 13.07
C GLY A 110 7.05 -5.81 12.48
N TYR A 111 6.81 -4.61 13.04
CA TYR A 111 5.72 -3.74 12.62
C TYR A 111 6.19 -2.74 11.55
N PHE A 112 5.42 -2.70 10.45
CA PHE A 112 5.68 -1.83 9.31
C PHE A 112 4.40 -1.17 8.78
N ALA A 113 4.47 0.13 8.53
CA ALA A 113 3.43 0.89 7.86
C ALA A 113 4.05 1.84 6.84
N HIS A 114 3.57 1.75 5.61
CA HIS A 114 4.08 2.45 4.45
C HIS A 114 2.92 3.03 3.63
N GLU A 115 3.15 4.14 3.00
CA GLU A 115 2.31 4.58 1.88
C GLU A 115 3.10 4.57 0.58
N ILE A 116 2.45 4.06 -0.44
CA ILE A 116 2.92 3.90 -1.80
C ILE A 116 2.18 4.89 -2.69
N TYR A 117 2.90 5.56 -3.55
CA TYR A 117 2.36 6.51 -4.53
C TYR A 117 2.80 6.11 -5.92
N LEU A 118 1.82 5.98 -6.84
CA LEU A 118 2.04 5.65 -8.23
C LEU A 118 1.40 6.69 -9.13
N LEU A 119 2.14 7.21 -10.09
CA LEU A 119 1.58 8.01 -11.17
C LEU A 119 0.74 7.14 -12.13
N PRO A 120 -0.10 7.72 -13.01
CA PRO A 120 -0.88 6.95 -13.96
C PRO A 120 -0.02 5.98 -14.80
N GLY A 121 -0.37 4.69 -14.78
CA GLY A 121 0.34 3.65 -15.52
C GLY A 121 1.72 3.27 -14.98
N GLN A 122 2.18 3.89 -13.91
CA GLN A 122 3.49 3.62 -13.32
C GLN A 122 3.51 2.27 -12.60
N MET A 123 4.59 1.53 -12.75
CA MET A 123 4.79 0.18 -12.24
C MET A 123 5.83 0.16 -11.12
N ILE A 124 5.53 -0.51 -10.01
CA ILE A 124 6.56 -1.07 -9.14
C ILE A 124 7.07 -2.34 -9.82
N VAL A 125 8.37 -2.46 -10.00
CA VAL A 125 8.96 -3.61 -10.72
C VAL A 125 8.73 -4.93 -9.97
N GLU A 126 8.61 -6.02 -10.72
CA GLU A 126 8.36 -7.36 -10.15
C GLU A 126 9.46 -7.75 -9.18
N HIS A 127 9.05 -8.12 -7.97
CA HIS A 127 9.95 -8.51 -6.89
C HIS A 127 9.29 -9.52 -5.94
N GLY A 128 10.09 -10.02 -5.04
CA GLY A 128 9.69 -10.78 -3.86
C GLY A 128 10.59 -10.45 -2.69
N HIS A 129 10.28 -11.03 -1.55
CA HIS A 129 11.04 -10.82 -0.32
C HIS A 129 11.58 -12.16 0.21
N GLU A 130 12.83 -12.16 0.62
CA GLU A 130 13.49 -13.28 1.29
C GLU A 130 13.85 -12.94 2.73
N SER A 131 14.02 -13.97 3.56
CA SER A 131 14.52 -13.80 4.91
C SER A 131 15.98 -13.42 4.89
N THR A 132 16.40 -12.58 5.83
CA THR A 132 17.78 -12.15 6.04
C THR A 132 18.20 -12.41 7.49
N ALA A 133 19.40 -12.02 7.83
CA ALA A 133 19.85 -12.02 9.22
C ALA A 133 19.06 -11.04 10.10
N LYS A 134 18.40 -10.03 9.50
CA LYS A 134 17.63 -8.99 10.21
C LYS A 134 16.18 -9.38 10.47
N GLY A 135 15.62 -10.31 9.68
CA GLY A 135 14.22 -10.67 9.83
C GLY A 135 13.73 -11.72 8.83
N LYS A 136 12.49 -12.16 9.08
CA LYS A 136 11.78 -13.04 8.15
C LYS A 136 11.40 -12.29 6.89
N ALA A 137 11.21 -13.04 5.80
CA ALA A 137 10.65 -12.50 4.56
C ALA A 137 9.34 -11.75 4.83
N LYS A 138 9.21 -10.59 4.21
CA LYS A 138 8.10 -9.66 4.43
C LYS A 138 6.78 -10.25 3.97
N MET A 139 5.73 -10.09 4.78
CA MET A 139 4.33 -10.32 4.43
C MET A 139 3.64 -8.98 4.31
N GLU A 140 2.82 -8.80 3.28
CA GLU A 140 2.26 -7.50 2.90
C GLU A 140 0.76 -7.55 2.64
N SER A 141 0.10 -6.43 2.96
CA SER A 141 -1.29 -6.14 2.58
C SER A 141 -1.36 -4.73 2.01
N TRP A 142 -2.12 -4.55 0.93
CA TRP A 142 -2.29 -3.27 0.27
C TRP A 142 -3.74 -2.82 0.36
N HIS A 143 -3.95 -1.57 0.73
CA HIS A 143 -5.25 -0.94 0.85
C HIS A 143 -5.29 0.30 -0.04
N VAL A 144 -6.10 0.29 -1.08
CA VAL A 144 -6.23 1.43 -1.98
C VAL A 144 -7.00 2.55 -1.27
N ARG A 145 -6.39 3.72 -1.22
CA ARG A 145 -6.98 4.92 -0.61
C ARG A 145 -7.60 5.83 -1.68
N TYR A 146 -6.88 6.06 -2.76
CA TYR A 146 -7.29 6.90 -3.89
C TYR A 146 -6.79 6.32 -5.20
N GLY A 147 -7.47 6.65 -6.30
CA GLY A 147 -7.14 6.11 -7.60
C GLY A 147 -7.46 4.63 -7.71
N SER A 148 -6.65 3.86 -8.39
CA SER A 148 -6.78 2.41 -8.52
C SER A 148 -5.44 1.78 -8.83
N ILE A 149 -5.31 0.48 -8.58
CA ILE A 149 -4.15 -0.31 -8.98
C ILE A 149 -4.60 -1.63 -9.61
N CYS A 150 -3.72 -2.19 -10.44
CA CYS A 150 -3.71 -3.62 -10.70
C CYS A 150 -2.59 -4.24 -9.87
N THR A 151 -2.92 -5.11 -8.91
CA THR A 151 -1.92 -5.94 -8.23
C THR A 151 -1.72 -7.20 -9.03
N ILE A 152 -0.46 -7.52 -9.35
CA ILE A 152 -0.10 -8.72 -10.11
C ILE A 152 0.71 -9.64 -9.19
N GLY A 153 0.37 -10.93 -9.21
CA GLY A 153 0.95 -11.91 -8.32
C GLY A 153 0.81 -13.33 -8.86
N GLU A 154 1.07 -14.30 -7.99
CA GLU A 154 0.97 -15.72 -8.32
C GLU A 154 -0.48 -16.17 -8.50
N GLU A 155 -1.42 -15.44 -7.91
CA GLU A 155 -2.86 -15.69 -7.97
C GLU A 155 -3.60 -14.56 -8.67
N GLY A 156 -4.83 -14.85 -9.07
CA GLY A 156 -5.72 -13.88 -9.67
C GLY A 156 -6.31 -14.33 -11.00
N LYS A 157 -6.93 -13.38 -11.67
CA LYS A 157 -7.45 -13.54 -13.03
C LYS A 157 -6.37 -13.16 -14.05
N PRO A 158 -6.45 -13.65 -15.29
CA PRO A 158 -5.63 -13.11 -16.37
C PRO A 158 -5.73 -11.58 -16.41
N LEU A 159 -4.62 -10.90 -16.69
CA LEU A 159 -4.60 -9.44 -16.73
C LEU A 159 -5.60 -8.89 -17.77
N PRO A 160 -6.40 -7.90 -17.42
CA PRO A 160 -7.28 -7.22 -18.36
C PRO A 160 -6.49 -6.58 -19.50
N ALA A 161 -7.06 -6.52 -20.69
CA ALA A 161 -6.39 -5.98 -21.89
C ALA A 161 -6.00 -4.49 -21.77
N GLU A 162 -6.68 -3.74 -20.90
CA GLU A 162 -6.39 -2.35 -20.58
C GLU A 162 -5.13 -2.16 -19.74
N VAL A 163 -4.70 -3.18 -18.99
CA VAL A 163 -3.46 -3.15 -18.21
C VAL A 163 -2.28 -3.33 -19.16
N LYS A 164 -1.52 -2.25 -19.35
CA LYS A 164 -0.34 -2.25 -20.23
C LYS A 164 0.92 -2.41 -19.40
N LEU A 165 1.69 -3.45 -19.71
CA LEU A 165 3.01 -3.63 -19.13
C LEU A 165 4.01 -2.67 -19.80
N PRO A 166 4.88 -2.01 -19.02
CA PRO A 166 5.95 -1.20 -19.60
C PRO A 166 6.88 -2.04 -20.47
N LYS A 167 7.10 -1.62 -21.71
CA LYS A 167 7.99 -2.34 -22.66
C LYS A 167 9.38 -2.59 -22.09
N SER A 168 9.89 -1.64 -21.31
CA SER A 168 11.20 -1.77 -20.63
C SER A 168 11.26 -2.94 -19.64
N GLN A 169 10.09 -3.41 -19.16
CA GLN A 169 9.98 -4.45 -18.14
C GLN A 169 9.45 -5.79 -18.66
N GLU A 170 8.79 -5.83 -19.84
CA GLU A 170 8.12 -7.02 -20.37
C GLU A 170 8.97 -8.30 -20.31
N LYS A 171 10.25 -8.22 -20.69
CA LYS A 171 11.14 -9.39 -20.71
C LYS A 171 11.55 -9.91 -19.31
N TYR A 172 11.28 -9.14 -18.27
CA TYR A 172 11.62 -9.50 -16.89
C TYR A 172 10.42 -9.92 -16.06
N ILE A 173 9.20 -9.72 -16.59
CA ILE A 173 7.96 -10.08 -15.90
C ILE A 173 7.70 -11.57 -16.06
N THR A 174 7.49 -12.25 -14.93
CA THR A 174 7.21 -13.69 -14.89
C THR A 174 5.76 -13.99 -14.49
N LEU A 175 5.02 -12.98 -14.06
CA LEU A 175 3.65 -13.08 -13.58
C LEU A 175 2.65 -12.53 -14.61
N SER A 176 1.48 -13.17 -14.70
CA SER A 176 0.45 -12.82 -15.69
C SER A 176 -0.97 -12.77 -15.13
N LYS A 177 -1.11 -12.87 -13.80
CA LYS A 177 -2.41 -12.87 -13.11
C LYS A 177 -2.47 -11.75 -12.11
N GLY A 178 -3.66 -11.21 -11.87
CA GLY A 178 -3.81 -10.12 -10.91
C GLY A 178 -5.24 -9.78 -10.59
N TYR A 179 -5.39 -8.68 -9.90
CA TYR A 179 -6.68 -8.13 -9.47
C TYR A 179 -6.68 -6.62 -9.62
N MET A 180 -7.74 -6.10 -10.24
CA MET A 180 -8.02 -4.68 -10.19
C MET A 180 -8.52 -4.33 -8.79
N MET A 181 -7.99 -3.27 -8.22
CA MET A 181 -8.34 -2.78 -6.89
C MET A 181 -8.72 -1.30 -6.94
N ASN A 182 -9.84 -0.96 -6.32
CA ASN A 182 -10.41 0.38 -6.25
C ASN A 182 -10.35 0.91 -4.81
N PRO A 183 -10.65 2.19 -4.56
CA PRO A 183 -10.66 2.74 -3.22
C PRO A 183 -11.52 1.93 -2.25
N GLY A 184 -10.93 1.54 -1.12
CA GLY A 184 -11.55 0.70 -0.10
C GLY A 184 -11.18 -0.78 -0.21
N ASP A 185 -10.72 -1.24 -1.37
CA ASP A 185 -10.27 -2.64 -1.50
C ASP A 185 -8.97 -2.85 -0.72
N ILE A 186 -8.92 -4.00 -0.05
CA ILE A 186 -7.71 -4.48 0.64
C ILE A 186 -7.37 -5.89 0.16
N ARG A 187 -6.09 -6.15 -0.03
CA ARG A 187 -5.59 -7.45 -0.43
C ARG A 187 -4.26 -7.76 0.23
N THR A 188 -4.10 -9.02 0.62
CA THR A 188 -2.87 -9.55 1.23
C THR A 188 -2.19 -10.51 0.26
N LEU A 189 -0.88 -10.59 0.29
CA LEU A 189 -0.12 -11.64 -0.39
C LEU A 189 -0.67 -13.02 0.00
N ASN A 190 -0.71 -13.94 -0.96
CA ASN A 190 -1.17 -15.32 -0.73
C ASN A 190 -0.19 -16.12 0.16
N ARG A 191 1.08 -15.77 0.16
CA ARG A 191 2.11 -16.40 0.98
C ARG A 191 3.33 -15.49 1.14
N VAL A 192 4.11 -15.73 2.16
CA VAL A 192 5.44 -15.11 2.36
C VAL A 192 6.34 -15.48 1.19
N GLY A 193 7.10 -14.51 0.68
CA GLY A 193 8.04 -14.68 -0.43
C GLY A 193 7.38 -14.81 -1.82
N ALA A 194 6.05 -14.63 -1.92
CA ALA A 194 5.38 -14.59 -3.22
C ALA A 194 5.92 -13.42 -4.05
N LYS A 195 6.21 -13.68 -5.33
CA LYS A 195 6.51 -12.62 -6.28
C LYS A 195 5.28 -11.78 -6.56
N HIS A 196 5.47 -10.49 -6.69
CA HIS A 196 4.39 -9.56 -6.96
C HIS A 196 4.90 -8.25 -7.55
N PHE A 197 3.97 -7.47 -8.09
CA PHE A 197 4.14 -6.08 -8.47
C PHE A 197 2.79 -5.39 -8.60
N MET A 198 2.77 -4.08 -8.80
CA MET A 198 1.54 -3.35 -9.06
C MET A 198 1.73 -2.25 -10.10
N ILE A 199 0.63 -1.91 -10.76
CA ILE A 199 0.57 -0.83 -11.75
C ILE A 199 -0.53 0.14 -11.31
N GLY A 200 -0.21 1.43 -11.30
CA GLY A 200 -1.16 2.50 -11.06
C GLY A 200 -2.21 2.60 -12.17
N GLY A 201 -3.46 2.79 -11.79
CA GLY A 201 -4.54 3.01 -12.74
C GLY A 201 -4.46 4.37 -13.46
N PRO A 202 -5.48 4.72 -14.26
CA PRO A 202 -5.45 5.92 -15.12
C PRO A 202 -5.40 7.26 -14.35
N GLN A 203 -5.66 7.24 -13.06
CA GLN A 203 -5.60 8.42 -12.19
C GLN A 203 -4.47 8.34 -11.15
N GLY A 204 -3.50 7.43 -11.37
CA GLY A 204 -2.52 7.10 -10.38
C GLY A 204 -3.12 6.37 -9.19
N ALA A 205 -2.36 6.23 -8.11
CA ALA A 205 -2.83 5.60 -6.89
C ALA A 205 -2.12 6.10 -5.64
N ILE A 206 -2.87 6.10 -4.53
CA ILE A 206 -2.38 6.24 -3.16
C ILE A 206 -2.80 4.97 -2.42
N VAL A 207 -1.82 4.23 -1.92
CA VAL A 207 -2.01 2.90 -1.33
C VAL A 207 -1.35 2.85 0.04
N SER A 208 -2.10 2.46 1.08
CA SER A 208 -1.49 2.12 2.37
C SER A 208 -1.02 0.67 2.34
N GLU A 209 0.20 0.44 2.74
CA GLU A 209 0.76 -0.88 2.91
C GLU A 209 0.94 -1.19 4.39
N TYR A 210 0.37 -2.30 4.81
CA TYR A 210 0.54 -2.89 6.13
C TYR A 210 1.36 -4.16 6.00
N ALA A 211 2.50 -4.23 6.69
CA ALA A 211 3.39 -5.36 6.50
C ALA A 211 4.16 -5.73 7.77
N SER A 212 4.86 -6.86 7.70
CA SER A 212 5.93 -7.15 8.63
C SER A 212 7.18 -6.30 8.30
N PHE A 213 8.18 -6.32 9.17
CA PHE A 213 9.41 -5.54 9.01
C PHE A 213 9.96 -5.58 7.57
N HIS A 214 10.28 -4.40 7.04
CA HIS A 214 10.88 -4.24 5.74
C HIS A 214 12.41 -4.18 5.85
N ASP A 215 13.08 -5.04 5.08
CA ASP A 215 14.52 -5.06 4.94
C ASP A 215 14.90 -5.04 3.46
N ASN A 216 15.60 -3.99 3.04
CA ASN A 216 16.08 -3.87 1.66
C ASN A 216 16.97 -5.04 1.24
N ASP A 217 17.76 -5.59 2.18
CA ASP A 217 18.63 -6.74 1.89
C ASP A 217 17.83 -8.02 1.51
N GLY A 218 16.54 -8.04 1.85
CA GLY A 218 15.61 -9.12 1.50
C GLY A 218 14.93 -8.97 0.15
N LEU A 219 15.04 -7.83 -0.52
CA LEU A 219 14.42 -7.61 -1.83
C LEU A 219 15.09 -8.46 -2.93
N ARG A 220 14.24 -9.07 -3.77
CA ARG A 220 14.67 -9.88 -4.93
C ARG A 220 13.88 -9.45 -6.16
N PHE A 221 14.53 -8.66 -7.01
CA PHE A 221 13.93 -8.20 -8.26
C PHE A 221 14.15 -9.20 -9.38
N THR A 222 13.14 -9.39 -10.24
CA THR A 222 13.30 -10.24 -11.45
C THR A 222 14.14 -9.55 -12.53
N ASN A 223 14.13 -8.22 -12.56
CA ASN A 223 15.01 -7.45 -13.42
C ASN A 223 16.37 -7.24 -12.73
N PRO A 224 17.46 -7.84 -13.22
CA PRO A 224 18.79 -7.74 -12.59
C PRO A 224 19.43 -6.35 -12.70
N ASN A 225 18.87 -5.44 -13.50
CA ASN A 225 19.39 -4.08 -13.66
C ASN A 225 18.86 -3.11 -12.60
N VAL A 226 17.92 -3.55 -11.77
CA VAL A 226 17.36 -2.72 -10.69
C VAL A 226 18.45 -2.35 -9.68
N LYS A 227 18.45 -1.07 -9.30
CA LYS A 227 19.24 -0.49 -8.22
C LYS A 227 18.30 0.21 -7.25
N PHE A 228 18.18 -0.36 -6.05
CA PHE A 228 17.24 0.13 -5.03
C PHE A 228 17.94 0.31 -3.67
#